data_8b91c24d8c8c412ec0565845b0508ac9
#
_entry.id   8b91c24d8c8c412ec0565845b0508ac9
#
_cell.length_a   1.000
_cell.length_b   1.000
_cell.length_c   1.000
_cell.angle_alpha   90.00
_cell.angle_beta   90.00
_cell.angle_gamma   90.00
#
_symmetry.space_group_name_H-M   'P 1'
#
loop_
_entity.id
_entity.type
_entity.pdbx_description
1 polymer ?
#
loop_
_entity_poly.entity_id
_entity_poly.type
_entity_poly.pdbx_seq_one_letter_code
_entity_poly.pdbx_strand_id
1 'polypeptide(L)'
;MAVSSTTFAQRMDKINSGKTTSWTVPGQGLATSSDERSFLRKSSVKTVKKSTQKKRNPLMYVAALAVGAVSVIAARWIDFTYLDTAMAFAAEKGVDAAAVIGNVPTALSLAVIISIIAMFVLGLRSKQTVPLQMAGFIGAVLFEGELVALAPEVYARFYPQSWIADMVATASLLT
;
A
#
# COMPACT_ATOMS: atom_id res chain seq x y z
N MET A 1 -28.09 -53.63 -25.22
CA MET A 1 -27.39 -52.74 -24.25
C MET A 1 -28.30 -51.56 -23.98
N ALA A 2 -28.82 -51.47 -22.76
CA ALA A 2 -29.77 -50.40 -22.39
C ALA A 2 -28.97 -49.12 -22.04
N VAL A 3 -29.16 -48.09 -22.86
CA VAL A 3 -28.61 -46.77 -22.55
C VAL A 3 -29.52 -46.15 -21.48
N SER A 4 -29.06 -46.09 -20.24
CA SER A 4 -29.78 -45.42 -19.16
C SER A 4 -29.80 -43.91 -19.43
N SER A 5 -30.94 -43.39 -19.88
CA SER A 5 -31.18 -41.97 -20.01
C SER A 5 -31.28 -41.34 -18.61
N THR A 6 -30.21 -40.73 -18.14
CA THR A 6 -30.29 -39.93 -16.93
C THR A 6 -31.24 -38.76 -17.14
N THR A 7 -32.24 -38.64 -16.27
CA THR A 7 -33.24 -37.56 -16.35
C THR A 7 -32.58 -36.20 -16.20
N PHE A 8 -33.16 -35.14 -16.79
CA PHE A 8 -32.66 -33.77 -16.72
C PHE A 8 -32.42 -33.32 -15.27
N ALA A 9 -33.30 -33.70 -14.35
CA ALA A 9 -33.17 -33.40 -12.93
C ALA A 9 -31.87 -33.98 -12.33
N GLN A 10 -31.49 -35.23 -12.65
CA GLN A 10 -30.25 -35.85 -12.18
C GLN A 10 -28.98 -35.16 -12.75
N ARG A 11 -29.10 -34.58 -13.95
CA ARG A 11 -28.01 -33.80 -14.53
C ARG A 11 -27.84 -32.45 -13.84
N MET A 12 -28.93 -31.79 -13.51
CA MET A 12 -28.89 -30.52 -12.76
C MET A 12 -28.37 -30.71 -11.34
N ASP A 13 -28.74 -31.77 -10.65
CA ASP A 13 -28.23 -32.11 -9.34
C ASP A 13 -26.70 -32.37 -9.36
N LYS A 14 -26.21 -33.03 -10.41
CA LYS A 14 -24.76 -33.21 -10.59
C LYS A 14 -24.03 -31.91 -10.85
N ILE A 15 -24.61 -30.99 -11.58
CA ILE A 15 -24.03 -29.66 -11.83
C ILE A 15 -24.01 -28.86 -10.54
N ASN A 16 -25.10 -28.83 -9.80
CA ASN A 16 -25.24 -28.09 -8.54
C ASN A 16 -24.36 -28.65 -7.41
N SER A 17 -24.12 -29.98 -7.40
CA SER A 17 -23.25 -30.61 -6.40
C SER A 17 -21.76 -30.39 -6.64
N GLY A 18 -21.36 -29.74 -7.74
CA GLY A 18 -19.97 -29.47 -8.08
C GLY A 18 -19.13 -30.72 -8.40
N LYS A 19 -19.77 -31.89 -8.51
CA LYS A 19 -19.15 -33.19 -8.83
C LYS A 19 -19.16 -33.51 -10.32
N THR A 20 -19.11 -32.50 -11.19
CA THR A 20 -18.97 -32.72 -12.63
C THR A 20 -17.53 -33.14 -12.94
N THR A 21 -17.30 -34.41 -12.86
CA THR A 21 -16.15 -35.02 -13.55
C THR A 21 -16.45 -35.02 -15.05
N SER A 22 -15.57 -34.41 -15.79
CA SER A 22 -15.33 -34.52 -17.24
C SER A 22 -16.50 -35.02 -18.09
N TRP A 23 -16.98 -34.14 -18.97
CA TRP A 23 -17.87 -34.50 -20.06
C TRP A 23 -17.15 -35.41 -21.03
N THR A 24 -17.34 -36.72 -20.91
CA THR A 24 -17.07 -37.64 -22.00
C THR A 24 -18.30 -37.64 -22.89
N VAL A 25 -18.20 -37.02 -24.05
CA VAL A 25 -19.25 -37.12 -25.10
C VAL A 25 -19.26 -38.57 -25.57
N PRO A 26 -20.39 -39.31 -25.38
CA PRO A 26 -20.47 -40.68 -25.88
C PRO A 26 -20.54 -40.63 -27.42
N GLY A 27 -19.51 -41.15 -28.09
CA GLY A 27 -19.55 -41.34 -29.52
C GLY A 27 -18.35 -40.90 -30.35
N GLN A 28 -17.41 -40.19 -29.75
CA GLN A 28 -16.13 -39.88 -30.44
C GLN A 28 -14.99 -40.70 -29.84
N GLY A 29 -14.89 -41.93 -30.28
CA GLY A 29 -13.71 -42.77 -30.11
C GLY A 29 -12.54 -42.30 -30.98
N LEU A 30 -12.24 -41.02 -30.96
CA LEU A 30 -11.01 -40.50 -31.53
C LEU A 30 -9.91 -40.68 -30.52
N ALA A 31 -8.89 -41.46 -30.88
CA ALA A 31 -7.66 -41.57 -30.13
C ALA A 31 -7.08 -40.15 -29.97
N THR A 32 -7.30 -39.56 -28.81
CA THR A 32 -6.67 -38.29 -28.48
C THR A 32 -5.17 -38.48 -28.44
N SER A 33 -4.45 -37.75 -29.30
CA SER A 33 -3.02 -37.73 -29.28
C SER A 33 -2.48 -37.29 -27.90
N SER A 34 -1.28 -37.71 -27.55
CA SER A 34 -0.63 -37.30 -26.29
C SER A 34 -0.61 -35.79 -26.11
N ASP A 35 -0.61 -35.04 -27.20
CA ASP A 35 -0.62 -33.58 -27.21
C ASP A 35 -1.95 -32.96 -26.79
N GLU A 36 -3.08 -33.52 -27.17
CA GLU A 36 -4.39 -33.07 -26.71
C GLU A 36 -4.60 -33.30 -25.21
N ARG A 37 -4.08 -34.43 -24.70
CA ARG A 37 -4.09 -34.68 -23.24
C ARG A 37 -3.25 -33.67 -22.48
N SER A 38 -2.13 -33.24 -23.06
CA SER A 38 -1.28 -32.20 -22.44
C SER A 38 -1.94 -30.83 -22.50
N PHE A 39 -2.69 -30.53 -23.56
CA PHE A 39 -3.43 -29.28 -23.72
C PHE A 39 -4.63 -29.21 -22.76
N LEU A 40 -5.39 -30.28 -22.62
CA LEU A 40 -6.49 -30.37 -21.67
C LEU A 40 -6.00 -30.32 -20.21
N ARG A 41 -4.82 -30.85 -19.93
CA ARG A 41 -4.19 -30.76 -18.60
C ARG A 41 -3.69 -29.36 -18.27
N LYS A 42 -3.26 -28.58 -19.28
CA LYS A 42 -2.88 -27.17 -19.14
C LYS A 42 -4.09 -26.24 -19.09
N SER A 43 -5.19 -26.60 -19.72
CA SER A 43 -6.46 -25.87 -19.66
C SER A 43 -7.34 -26.27 -18.47
N SER A 44 -6.87 -27.23 -17.62
CA SER A 44 -7.52 -27.42 -16.32
C SER A 44 -7.50 -26.08 -15.63
N VAL A 45 -8.66 -25.49 -15.65
CA VAL A 45 -9.06 -24.22 -15.05
C VAL A 45 -8.21 -24.06 -13.79
N LYS A 46 -7.29 -23.10 -13.79
CA LYS A 46 -6.75 -22.58 -12.55
C LYS A 46 -7.97 -22.21 -11.75
N THR A 47 -8.40 -23.11 -10.86
CA THR A 47 -9.41 -22.77 -9.88
C THR A 47 -8.92 -21.47 -9.30
N VAL A 48 -9.56 -20.40 -9.70
CA VAL A 48 -9.34 -19.09 -9.09
C VAL A 48 -9.65 -19.38 -7.64
N LYS A 49 -8.60 -19.68 -6.87
CA LYS A 49 -8.71 -19.70 -5.42
C LYS A 49 -9.32 -18.34 -5.14
N LYS A 50 -10.65 -18.31 -4.90
CA LYS A 50 -11.27 -17.15 -4.29
C LYS A 50 -10.38 -16.87 -3.09
N SER A 51 -9.48 -15.92 -3.25
CA SER A 51 -8.71 -15.45 -2.12
C SER A 51 -9.80 -15.01 -1.17
N THR A 52 -10.01 -15.77 -0.12
CA THR A 52 -10.82 -15.34 1.01
C THR A 52 -10.14 -14.06 1.43
N GLN A 53 -10.64 -12.94 0.96
CA GLN A 53 -10.17 -11.62 1.39
C GLN A 53 -10.44 -11.62 2.89
N LYS A 54 -9.38 -11.93 3.64
CA LYS A 54 -9.39 -11.87 5.09
C LYS A 54 -9.91 -10.47 5.41
N LYS A 55 -11.13 -10.37 5.97
CA LYS A 55 -11.75 -9.11 6.38
C LYS A 55 -10.71 -8.36 7.18
N ARG A 56 -10.04 -7.39 6.57
CA ARG A 56 -9.02 -6.60 7.27
C ARG A 56 -9.74 -5.64 8.20
N ASN A 57 -9.23 -5.52 9.41
CA ASN A 57 -9.77 -4.59 10.38
C ASN A 57 -9.76 -3.16 9.80
N PRO A 58 -10.88 -2.42 9.85
CA PRO A 58 -10.95 -1.05 9.35
C PRO A 58 -9.90 -0.13 10.02
N LEU A 59 -9.47 -0.45 11.25
CA LEU A 59 -8.38 0.22 11.95
C LEU A 59 -7.07 0.23 11.15
N MET A 60 -6.79 -0.79 10.33
CA MET A 60 -5.56 -0.79 9.52
C MET A 60 -5.56 0.29 8.43
N TYR A 61 -6.73 0.70 7.96
CA TYR A 61 -6.84 1.78 6.97
C TYR A 61 -6.58 3.14 7.63
N VAL A 62 -7.16 3.36 8.79
CA VAL A 62 -6.92 4.57 9.59
C VAL A 62 -5.45 4.64 10.01
N ALA A 63 -4.89 3.52 10.46
CA ALA A 63 -3.48 3.44 10.82
C ALA A 63 -2.56 3.75 9.63
N ALA A 64 -2.88 3.25 8.42
CA ALA A 64 -2.08 3.56 7.24
C ALA A 64 -2.08 5.05 6.91
N LEU A 65 -3.24 5.70 6.97
CA LEU A 65 -3.37 7.13 6.74
C LEU A 65 -2.59 7.93 7.81
N ALA A 66 -2.77 7.57 9.08
CA ALA A 66 -2.07 8.21 10.19
C ALA A 66 -0.55 8.06 10.08
N VAL A 67 -0.04 6.89 9.70
CA VAL A 67 1.39 6.63 9.50
C VAL A 67 1.95 7.51 8.38
N GLY A 68 1.20 7.71 7.29
CA GLY A 68 1.60 8.65 6.23
C GLY A 68 1.77 10.07 6.77
N ALA A 69 0.80 10.57 7.52
CA ALA A 69 0.85 11.92 8.10
C ALA A 69 1.96 12.06 9.16
N VAL A 70 2.06 11.10 10.08
CA VAL A 70 3.08 11.12 11.15
C VAL A 70 4.50 11.06 10.57
N SER A 71 4.71 10.38 9.43
CA SER A 71 6.04 10.32 8.82
C SER A 71 6.55 11.70 8.36
N VAL A 72 5.66 12.59 7.91
CA VAL A 72 6.00 13.97 7.52
C VAL A 72 6.37 14.79 8.76
N ILE A 73 5.55 14.72 9.80
CA ILE A 73 5.80 15.44 11.06
C ILE A 73 7.11 14.97 11.70
N ALA A 74 7.33 13.65 11.77
CA ALA A 74 8.56 13.09 12.33
C ALA A 74 9.80 13.48 11.53
N ALA A 75 9.73 13.49 10.21
CA ALA A 75 10.82 13.88 9.34
C ALA A 75 11.20 15.35 9.56
N ARG A 76 10.22 16.24 9.65
CA ARG A 76 10.45 17.64 9.97
C ARG A 76 11.13 17.82 11.33
N TRP A 77 10.64 17.11 12.34
CA TRP A 77 11.22 17.16 13.67
C TRP A 77 12.69 16.70 13.67
N ILE A 78 13.00 15.62 12.95
CA ILE A 78 14.37 15.13 12.82
C ILE A 78 15.23 16.13 12.05
N ASP A 79 14.71 16.70 10.97
CA ASP A 79 15.38 17.71 10.18
C ASP A 79 15.78 18.91 11.06
N PHE A 80 14.84 19.49 11.80
CA PHE A 80 15.12 20.59 12.72
C PHE A 80 16.07 20.24 13.86
N THR A 81 16.05 19.02 14.36
CA THR A 81 16.82 18.65 15.55
C THR A 81 18.23 18.21 15.21
N TYR A 82 18.40 17.51 14.09
CA TYR A 82 19.62 16.78 13.80
C TYR A 82 20.32 17.19 12.51
N LEU A 83 19.70 17.98 11.64
CA LEU A 83 20.30 18.32 10.35
C LEU A 83 21.65 19.02 10.51
N ASP A 84 21.73 20.04 11.35
CA ASP A 84 22.96 20.80 11.56
C ASP A 84 24.09 19.90 12.11
N THR A 85 23.74 19.02 13.06
CA THR A 85 24.68 18.05 13.62
C THR A 85 25.16 17.05 12.57
N ALA A 86 24.25 16.56 11.73
CA ALA A 86 24.55 15.62 10.65
C ALA A 86 25.43 16.28 9.57
N MET A 87 25.15 17.53 9.22
CA MET A 87 25.93 18.29 8.27
C MET A 87 27.35 18.56 8.80
N ALA A 88 27.47 18.93 10.06
CA ALA A 88 28.77 19.12 10.71
C ALA A 88 29.61 17.82 10.73
N PHE A 89 28.98 16.70 11.06
CA PHE A 89 29.61 15.38 11.04
C PHE A 89 30.06 14.96 9.63
N ALA A 90 29.22 15.20 8.61
CA ALA A 90 29.56 14.91 7.22
C ALA A 90 30.77 15.74 6.75
N ALA A 91 30.79 17.02 7.09
CA ALA A 91 31.89 17.92 6.77
C ALA A 91 33.22 17.46 7.44
N GLU A 92 33.17 17.00 8.70
CA GLU A 92 34.35 16.43 9.40
C GLU A 92 34.89 15.19 8.66
N LYS A 93 34.01 14.40 8.03
CA LYS A 93 34.41 13.22 7.23
C LYS A 93 34.81 13.57 5.79
N GLY A 94 34.85 14.84 5.43
CA GLY A 94 35.18 15.30 4.08
C GLY A 94 34.11 15.03 3.03
N VAL A 95 32.86 14.78 3.48
CA VAL A 95 31.71 14.59 2.59
C VAL A 95 30.96 15.90 2.43
N ASP A 96 30.88 16.40 1.21
CA ASP A 96 30.01 17.55 0.90
C ASP A 96 28.55 17.09 0.86
N ALA A 97 27.93 17.12 2.03
CA ALA A 97 26.54 16.69 2.19
C ALA A 97 25.58 17.61 1.41
N ALA A 98 25.93 18.89 1.21
CA ALA A 98 25.12 19.81 0.42
C ALA A 98 25.11 19.39 -1.05
N ALA A 99 26.22 18.93 -1.61
CA ALA A 99 26.28 18.40 -2.96
C ALA A 99 25.49 17.08 -3.14
N VAL A 100 25.48 16.23 -2.09
CA VAL A 100 24.75 14.95 -2.12
C VAL A 100 23.22 15.15 -2.00
N ILE A 101 22.80 16.07 -1.13
CA ILE A 101 21.36 16.34 -0.90
C ILE A 101 20.76 17.11 -2.09
N GLY A 102 21.56 17.91 -2.78
CA GLY A 102 21.11 18.69 -3.93
C GLY A 102 20.01 19.69 -3.58
N ASN A 103 19.10 19.94 -4.54
CA ASN A 103 17.98 20.88 -4.37
C ASN A 103 16.72 20.24 -3.77
N VAL A 104 16.79 18.99 -3.30
CA VAL A 104 15.62 18.31 -2.73
C VAL A 104 15.49 18.70 -1.26
N PRO A 105 14.31 19.14 -0.79
CA PRO A 105 14.09 19.42 0.62
C PRO A 105 14.40 18.20 1.48
N THR A 106 15.37 18.33 2.40
CA THR A 106 15.85 17.25 3.26
C THR A 106 14.73 16.61 4.07
N ALA A 107 13.82 17.42 4.62
CA ALA A 107 12.65 16.95 5.36
C ALA A 107 11.75 16.05 4.52
N LEU A 108 11.56 16.35 3.23
CA LEU A 108 10.68 15.61 2.36
C LEU A 108 11.30 14.25 1.98
N SER A 109 12.58 14.22 1.66
CA SER A 109 13.29 12.96 1.38
C SER A 109 13.32 12.04 2.61
N LEU A 110 13.55 12.61 3.79
CA LEU A 110 13.52 11.90 5.07
C LEU A 110 12.12 11.35 5.37
N ALA A 111 11.06 12.13 5.11
CA ALA A 111 9.68 11.71 5.28
C ALA A 111 9.33 10.49 4.41
N VAL A 112 9.79 10.46 3.15
CA VAL A 112 9.61 9.30 2.27
C VAL A 112 10.30 8.07 2.83
N ILE A 113 11.55 8.20 3.29
CA ILE A 113 12.31 7.09 3.88
C ILE A 113 11.59 6.55 5.12
N ILE A 114 11.19 7.43 6.05
CA ILE A 114 10.46 7.04 7.26
C ILE A 114 9.15 6.35 6.90
N SER A 115 8.40 6.88 5.93
CA SER A 115 7.14 6.30 5.46
C SER A 115 7.34 4.88 4.90
N ILE A 116 8.41 4.66 4.12
CA ILE A 116 8.76 3.35 3.59
C ILE A 116 9.11 2.39 4.72
N ILE A 117 9.97 2.80 5.66
CA ILE A 117 10.37 1.97 6.80
C ILE A 117 9.12 1.59 7.62
N ALA A 118 8.27 2.55 7.94
CA ALA A 118 7.02 2.30 8.67
C ALA A 118 6.09 1.33 7.95
N MET A 119 5.98 1.43 6.61
CA MET A 119 5.22 0.50 5.79
C MET A 119 5.73 -0.95 5.95
N PHE A 120 7.05 -1.13 6.01
CA PHE A 120 7.66 -2.45 6.18
C PHE A 120 7.47 -2.97 7.61
N VAL A 121 7.74 -2.16 8.62
CA VAL A 121 7.66 -2.54 10.03
C VAL A 121 6.22 -2.88 10.44
N LEU A 122 5.25 -2.09 10.00
CA LEU A 122 3.83 -2.26 10.34
C LEU A 122 3.10 -3.23 9.40
N GLY A 123 3.77 -3.76 8.39
CA GLY A 123 3.17 -4.71 7.45
C GLY A 123 2.07 -4.10 6.58
N LEU A 124 2.09 -2.80 6.33
CA LEU A 124 1.09 -2.06 5.54
C LEU A 124 1.26 -2.22 4.02
N ARG A 125 1.77 -3.36 3.56
CA ARG A 125 2.08 -3.65 2.16
C ARG A 125 0.91 -4.14 1.33
N SER A 126 -0.30 -3.71 1.59
CA SER A 126 -1.43 -4.15 0.78
C SER A 126 -1.78 -3.14 -0.30
N LYS A 127 -2.40 -3.64 -1.36
CA LYS A 127 -2.91 -2.79 -2.45
C LYS A 127 -3.89 -1.70 -1.98
N GLN A 128 -4.45 -1.85 -0.78
CA GLN A 128 -5.41 -0.91 -0.19
C GLN A 128 -4.78 0.03 0.82
N THR A 129 -3.77 -0.41 1.59
CA THR A 129 -3.13 0.41 2.63
C THR A 129 -2.09 1.36 2.06
N VAL A 130 -1.38 0.97 1.00
CA VAL A 130 -0.37 1.83 0.37
C VAL A 130 -0.98 3.14 -0.18
N PRO A 131 -2.09 3.13 -0.95
CA PRO A 131 -2.70 4.38 -1.40
C PRO A 131 -3.18 5.26 -0.25
N LEU A 132 -3.69 4.68 0.83
CA LEU A 132 -4.14 5.44 2.00
C LEU A 132 -2.96 6.07 2.76
N GLN A 133 -1.85 5.36 2.90
CA GLN A 133 -0.63 5.91 3.47
C GLN A 133 -0.10 7.08 2.62
N MET A 134 -0.11 6.93 1.29
CA MET A 134 0.26 8.03 0.39
C MET A 134 -0.71 9.21 0.49
N ALA A 135 -2.01 8.96 0.61
CA ALA A 135 -2.99 10.01 0.82
C ALA A 135 -2.76 10.76 2.14
N GLY A 136 -2.44 10.05 3.23
CA GLY A 136 -2.06 10.67 4.51
C GLY A 136 -0.78 11.48 4.41
N PHE A 137 0.23 10.97 3.69
CA PHE A 137 1.48 11.68 3.43
C PHE A 137 1.25 12.98 2.65
N ILE A 138 0.57 12.89 1.50
CA ILE A 138 0.28 14.04 0.64
C ILE A 138 -0.61 15.05 1.39
N GLY A 139 -1.64 14.56 2.10
CA GLY A 139 -2.50 15.40 2.90
C GLY A 139 -1.72 16.18 3.98
N ALA A 140 -0.80 15.52 4.68
CA ALA A 140 0.02 16.20 5.68
C ALA A 140 0.95 17.26 5.07
N VAL A 141 1.52 16.99 3.88
CA VAL A 141 2.36 17.98 3.19
C VAL A 141 1.55 19.19 2.71
N LEU A 142 0.36 18.95 2.15
CA LEU A 142 -0.48 20.03 1.60
C LEU A 142 -1.14 20.88 2.69
N PHE A 143 -1.56 20.26 3.78
CA PHE A 143 -2.30 20.92 4.87
C PHE A 143 -1.42 21.17 6.10
N GLU A 144 -0.09 21.13 5.96
CA GLU A 144 0.83 21.31 7.09
C GLU A 144 0.59 22.64 7.82
N GLY A 145 0.43 23.74 7.08
CA GLY A 145 0.16 25.05 7.65
C GLY A 145 -1.16 25.10 8.44
N GLU A 146 -2.22 24.50 7.90
CA GLU A 146 -3.53 24.44 8.57
C GLU A 146 -3.49 23.55 9.81
N LEU A 147 -2.75 22.44 9.76
CA LEU A 147 -2.56 21.57 10.92
C LEU A 147 -1.81 22.29 12.05
N VAL A 148 -0.79 23.08 11.70
CA VAL A 148 -0.07 23.91 12.68
C VAL A 148 -0.96 24.99 13.24
N ALA A 149 -1.78 25.65 12.41
CA ALA A 149 -2.73 26.67 12.86
C ALA A 149 -3.83 26.09 13.78
N LEU A 150 -4.26 24.85 13.53
CA LEU A 150 -5.27 24.17 14.34
C LEU A 150 -4.77 23.79 15.73
N ALA A 151 -3.49 23.41 15.86
CA ALA A 151 -2.92 22.92 17.12
C ALA A 151 -1.52 23.47 17.40
N PRO A 152 -1.35 24.80 17.47
CA PRO A 152 -0.03 25.43 17.60
C PRO A 152 0.70 25.01 18.88
N GLU A 153 -0.03 24.76 19.98
CA GLU A 153 0.55 24.33 21.26
C GLU A 153 1.19 22.94 21.19
N VAL A 154 0.66 22.05 20.35
CA VAL A 154 1.24 20.72 20.15
C VAL A 154 2.56 20.84 19.37
N TYR A 155 2.55 21.67 18.33
CA TYR A 155 3.74 21.90 17.50
C TYR A 155 4.83 22.68 18.26
N ALA A 156 4.46 23.60 19.17
CA ALA A 156 5.41 24.36 20.01
C ALA A 156 6.28 23.49 20.93
N ARG A 157 5.91 22.21 21.13
CA ARG A 157 6.73 21.27 21.89
C ARG A 157 7.88 20.70 21.08
N PHE A 158 7.80 20.76 19.77
CA PHE A 158 8.73 20.10 18.86
C PHE A 158 9.45 21.05 17.91
N TYR A 159 8.86 22.25 17.69
CA TYR A 159 9.35 23.21 16.70
C TYR A 159 9.55 24.59 17.30
N PRO A 160 10.49 25.40 16.73
CA PRO A 160 10.70 26.76 17.18
C PRO A 160 9.50 27.66 16.87
N GLN A 161 9.25 28.62 17.76
CA GLN A 161 8.13 29.55 17.65
C GLN A 161 8.13 30.38 16.34
N SER A 162 9.33 30.73 15.83
CA SER A 162 9.46 31.45 14.57
C SER A 162 8.90 30.65 13.40
N TRP A 163 9.22 29.36 13.33
CA TRP A 163 8.72 28.48 12.28
C TRP A 163 7.19 28.33 12.35
N ILE A 164 6.63 28.19 13.56
CA ILE A 164 5.17 28.10 13.75
C ILE A 164 4.50 29.37 13.26
N ALA A 165 5.03 30.54 13.57
CA ALA A 165 4.48 31.82 13.13
C ALA A 165 4.50 31.93 11.59
N ASP A 166 5.58 31.52 10.94
CA ASP A 166 5.70 31.51 9.48
C ASP A 166 4.69 30.57 8.82
N MET A 167 4.49 29.38 9.39
CA MET A 167 3.53 28.39 8.89
C MET A 167 2.08 28.86 9.02
N VAL A 168 1.73 29.45 10.16
CA VAL A 168 0.40 30.04 10.38
C VAL A 168 0.14 31.23 9.45
N ALA A 169 1.14 32.08 9.23
CA ALA A 169 1.05 33.19 8.30
C ALA A 169 0.82 32.69 6.85
N THR A 170 1.51 31.61 6.47
CA THR A 170 1.35 31.00 5.13
C THR A 170 -0.04 30.39 4.95
N ALA A 171 -0.55 29.70 5.97
CA ALA A 171 -1.90 29.12 5.95
C ALA A 171 -3.00 30.20 5.79
N SER A 172 -2.84 31.35 6.44
CA SER A 172 -3.81 32.46 6.35
C SER A 172 -3.85 33.15 4.99
N LEU A 173 -2.85 32.93 4.12
CA LEU A 173 -2.82 33.47 2.74
C LEU A 173 -3.55 32.59 1.74
N LEU A 174 -3.89 31.36 2.12
CA LEU A 174 -4.55 30.38 1.24
C LEU A 174 -6.08 30.30 1.50
N THR A 175 -6.58 30.95 2.54
CA THR A 175 -8.00 31.11 2.90
C THR A 175 -8.53 32.47 2.54
#